data_f240c395c3551ae61fabbb250be1c0e6
#
_entry.id   f240c395c3551ae61fabbb250be1c0e6
#
_cell.length_a   1.000
_cell.length_b   1.000
_cell.length_c   1.000
_cell.angle_alpha   90.00
_cell.angle_beta   90.00
_cell.angle_gamma   90.00
#
_symmetry.space_group_name_H-M   'P 1'
#
loop_
_entity.id
_entity.type
_entity.pdbx_description
1 polymer ?
#
loop_
_entity_poly.entity_id
_entity_poly.type
_entity_poly.pdbx_seq_one_letter_code
_entity_poly.pdbx_strand_id
1 'polypeptide(L)'
;EMSASLVGSEMCIRDRWGKVILACIPSAVIGLPLNDWMDEHLMNPWVVAAALIVYGVGFLLIENRRRTPTIRRTDELSWQTALFIGLFQALSIIPGTSRSGATILGAILLGCARPVAAEFSFFLAIPTMVGVSVLKLGSFFADKLSAGQALFTGEEFAILLVGFVVAFVVSLLCIRFLMDFVKKHDLS
;
A
#
# COMPACT_ATOMS: atom_id res chain seq x y z
N GLU A 1 -38.05 0.54 1.89
CA GLU A 1 -36.95 0.97 2.76
C GLU A 1 -35.67 0.15 2.52
N MET A 2 -35.75 -1.15 2.25
CA MET A 2 -34.59 -2.04 2.01
C MET A 2 -33.81 -1.72 0.73
N SER A 3 -34.45 -1.25 -0.34
CA SER A 3 -33.79 -0.91 -1.60
C SER A 3 -32.99 0.41 -1.52
N ALA A 4 -33.44 1.38 -0.75
CA ALA A 4 -32.72 2.65 -0.54
C ALA A 4 -31.42 2.45 0.27
N SER A 5 -31.43 1.54 1.24
CA SER A 5 -30.23 1.17 2.03
C SER A 5 -29.17 0.46 1.16
N LEU A 6 -29.60 -0.43 0.26
CA LEU A 6 -28.68 -1.13 -0.67
C LEU A 6 -28.06 -0.16 -1.69
N VAL A 7 -28.84 0.73 -2.27
CA VAL A 7 -28.37 1.75 -3.23
C VAL A 7 -27.39 2.72 -2.54
N GLY A 8 -27.64 3.11 -1.31
CA GLY A 8 -26.72 3.95 -0.53
C GLY A 8 -25.39 3.25 -0.23
N SER A 9 -25.43 1.95 0.08
CA SER A 9 -24.23 1.16 0.34
C SER A 9 -23.39 0.93 -0.93
N GLU A 10 -24.03 0.68 -2.07
CA GLU A 10 -23.34 0.51 -3.35
C GLU A 10 -22.69 1.81 -3.86
N MET A 11 -23.38 2.95 -3.70
CA MET A 11 -22.79 4.26 -4.02
C MET A 11 -21.57 4.55 -3.13
N CYS A 12 -21.62 4.22 -1.86
CA CYS A 12 -20.49 4.39 -0.93
C CYS A 12 -19.31 3.49 -1.32
N ILE A 13 -19.55 2.24 -1.71
CA ILE A 13 -18.51 1.31 -2.16
C ILE A 13 -17.86 1.81 -3.45
N ARG A 14 -18.65 2.22 -4.43
CA ARG A 14 -18.16 2.73 -5.72
C ARG A 14 -17.36 4.01 -5.57
N ASP A 15 -17.81 4.93 -4.72
CA ASP A 15 -17.08 6.17 -4.41
C ASP A 15 -15.75 5.88 -3.72
N ARG A 16 -15.72 4.95 -2.77
CA ARG A 16 -14.50 4.52 -2.07
C ARG A 16 -13.46 3.95 -3.05
N TRP A 17 -13.86 3.01 -3.91
CA TRP A 17 -12.99 2.44 -4.92
C TRP A 17 -12.52 3.48 -5.95
N GLY A 18 -13.38 4.43 -6.33
CA GLY A 18 -13.00 5.55 -7.19
C GLY A 18 -11.87 6.40 -6.60
N LYS A 19 -11.98 6.75 -5.30
CA LYS A 19 -10.94 7.48 -4.56
C LYS A 19 -9.64 6.67 -4.44
N VAL A 20 -9.73 5.37 -4.23
CA VAL A 20 -8.57 4.47 -4.20
C VAL A 20 -7.87 4.41 -5.54
N ILE A 21 -8.60 4.24 -6.64
CA ILE A 21 -8.03 4.24 -8.00
C ILE A 21 -7.39 5.59 -8.32
N LEU A 22 -8.04 6.69 -7.99
CA LEU A 22 -7.47 8.04 -8.17
C LEU A 22 -6.16 8.20 -7.40
N ALA A 23 -6.09 7.71 -6.17
CA ALA A 23 -4.87 7.76 -5.35
C ALA A 23 -3.73 6.88 -5.90
N CYS A 24 -4.02 5.85 -6.70
CA CYS A 24 -2.99 5.07 -7.39
C CYS A 24 -2.31 5.83 -8.54
N ILE A 25 -2.99 6.81 -9.15
CA ILE A 25 -2.48 7.51 -10.35
C ILE A 25 -1.16 8.22 -10.09
N PRO A 26 -1.00 9.08 -9.05
CA PRO A 26 0.27 9.76 -8.80
C PRO A 26 1.43 8.80 -8.57
N SER A 27 1.20 7.74 -7.79
CA SER A 27 2.23 6.75 -7.51
C SER A 27 2.61 5.93 -8.75
N ALA A 28 1.68 5.66 -9.65
CA ALA A 28 1.96 5.00 -10.92
C ALA A 28 2.72 5.91 -11.88
N VAL A 29 2.26 7.16 -12.06
CA VAL A 29 2.89 8.12 -12.99
C VAL A 29 4.32 8.48 -12.57
N ILE A 30 4.57 8.61 -11.28
CA ILE A 30 5.90 8.92 -10.75
C ILE A 30 6.73 7.63 -10.64
N GLY A 31 6.11 6.55 -10.18
CA GLY A 31 6.77 5.30 -9.86
C GLY A 31 7.31 4.54 -11.06
N LEU A 32 6.51 4.42 -12.13
CA LEU A 32 6.90 3.64 -13.30
C LEU A 32 8.19 4.15 -13.97
N PRO A 33 8.34 5.44 -14.29
CA PRO A 33 9.56 5.93 -14.94
C PRO A 33 10.76 6.05 -14.01
N LEU A 34 10.55 6.19 -12.70
CA LEU A 34 11.62 6.37 -11.72
C LEU A 34 12.09 5.06 -11.07
N ASN A 35 11.31 3.99 -11.15
CA ASN A 35 11.61 2.74 -10.45
C ASN A 35 13.02 2.21 -10.78
N ASP A 36 13.33 2.08 -12.05
CA ASP A 36 14.60 1.51 -12.51
C ASP A 36 15.79 2.40 -12.14
N TRP A 37 15.63 3.72 -12.28
CA TRP A 37 16.66 4.69 -11.88
C TRP A 37 16.90 4.69 -10.37
N MET A 38 15.83 4.56 -9.57
CA MET A 38 15.90 4.52 -8.11
C MET A 38 16.54 3.22 -7.64
N ASP A 39 16.19 2.08 -8.25
CA ASP A 39 16.79 0.79 -7.93
C ASP A 39 18.30 0.80 -8.21
N GLU A 40 18.75 1.42 -9.32
CA GLU A 40 20.15 1.47 -9.69
C GLU A 40 20.98 2.42 -8.79
N HIS A 41 20.44 3.59 -8.42
CA HIS A 41 21.21 4.65 -7.74
C HIS A 41 20.98 4.73 -6.23
N LEU A 42 19.80 4.33 -5.74
CA LEU A 42 19.40 4.51 -4.34
C LEU A 42 19.33 3.19 -3.55
N MET A 43 19.53 2.02 -4.18
CA MET A 43 19.57 0.74 -3.49
C MET A 43 20.91 0.60 -2.70
N ASN A 44 21.14 1.51 -1.77
CA ASN A 44 22.32 1.55 -0.93
C ASN A 44 21.88 1.43 0.54
N PRO A 45 22.57 0.63 1.38
CA PRO A 45 22.26 0.48 2.80
C PRO A 45 22.16 1.81 3.56
N TRP A 46 22.95 2.80 3.20
CA TRP A 46 22.93 4.13 3.83
C TRP A 46 21.66 4.91 3.52
N VAL A 47 21.18 4.84 2.28
CA VAL A 47 19.91 5.48 1.87
C VAL A 47 18.74 4.83 2.58
N VAL A 48 18.72 3.50 2.63
CA VAL A 48 17.69 2.73 3.35
C VAL A 48 17.67 3.10 4.83
N ALA A 49 18.82 3.13 5.48
CA ALA A 49 18.94 3.50 6.89
C ALA A 49 18.48 4.94 7.15
N ALA A 50 18.89 5.89 6.31
CA ALA A 50 18.46 7.27 6.40
C ALA A 50 16.94 7.42 6.21
N ALA A 51 16.35 6.74 5.23
CA ALA A 51 14.91 6.74 5.00
C ALA A 51 14.16 6.21 6.22
N LEU A 52 14.59 5.07 6.78
CA LEU A 52 13.98 4.50 7.99
C LEU A 52 14.03 5.46 9.18
N ILE A 53 15.16 6.14 9.39
CA ILE A 53 15.32 7.12 10.48
C ILE A 53 14.39 8.31 10.26
N VAL A 54 14.38 8.89 9.06
CA VAL A 54 13.53 10.05 8.72
C VAL A 54 12.05 9.73 8.90
N TYR A 55 11.59 8.57 8.42
CA TYR A 55 10.20 8.15 8.61
C TYR A 55 9.88 7.83 10.06
N GLY A 56 10.78 7.16 10.79
CA GLY A 56 10.61 6.89 12.22
C GLY A 56 10.47 8.17 13.05
N VAL A 57 11.37 9.13 12.82
CA VAL A 57 11.29 10.45 13.45
C VAL A 57 10.02 11.20 13.03
N GLY A 58 9.65 11.14 11.75
CA GLY A 58 8.41 11.73 11.23
C GLY A 58 7.18 11.19 11.94
N PHE A 59 7.09 9.88 12.15
CA PHE A 59 6.02 9.25 12.92
C PHE A 59 5.97 9.76 14.36
N LEU A 60 7.09 9.78 15.06
CA LEU A 60 7.16 10.27 16.46
C LEU A 60 6.74 11.73 16.57
N LEU A 61 7.16 12.59 15.65
CA LEU A 61 6.79 14.00 15.64
C LEU A 61 5.30 14.22 15.39
N ILE A 62 4.69 13.43 14.51
CA ILE A 62 3.27 13.52 14.19
C ILE A 62 2.43 12.93 15.32
N GLU A 63 2.89 11.83 15.92
CA GLU A 63 2.24 11.20 17.05
C GLU A 63 2.17 12.14 18.27
N ASN A 64 3.24 12.88 18.53
CA ASN A 64 3.31 13.83 19.63
C ASN A 64 2.47 15.09 19.37
N ARG A 65 2.09 15.38 18.13
CA ARG A 65 1.15 16.46 17.80
C ARG A 65 -0.28 15.99 18.04
N ARG A 66 -0.87 16.40 19.18
CA ARG A 66 -2.29 16.20 19.51
C ARG A 66 -3.19 17.06 18.58
N ARG A 67 -3.25 16.73 17.29
CA ARG A 67 -4.22 17.35 16.38
C ARG A 67 -5.54 16.61 16.47
N THR A 68 -6.63 17.38 16.63
CA THR A 68 -7.97 16.81 16.49
C THR A 68 -8.22 16.43 15.04
N PRO A 69 -8.53 15.17 14.74
CA PRO A 69 -8.78 14.76 13.36
C PRO A 69 -10.07 15.41 12.86
N THR A 70 -10.02 15.92 11.62
CA THR A 70 -11.16 16.53 10.93
C THR A 70 -11.97 15.49 10.16
N ILE A 71 -11.32 14.43 9.66
CA ILE A 71 -11.93 13.32 8.90
C ILE A 71 -11.95 12.10 9.81
N ARG A 72 -13.14 11.73 10.27
CA ARG A 72 -13.32 10.61 11.21
C ARG A 72 -13.89 9.35 10.60
N ARG A 73 -14.37 9.42 9.36
CA ARG A 73 -14.95 8.32 8.61
C ARG A 73 -14.40 8.31 7.19
N THR A 74 -14.27 7.13 6.60
CA THR A 74 -13.70 6.94 5.26
C THR A 74 -14.58 7.56 4.15
N ASP A 75 -15.88 7.66 4.38
CA ASP A 75 -16.84 8.31 3.47
C ASP A 75 -16.70 9.86 3.45
N GLU A 76 -16.20 10.47 4.52
CA GLU A 76 -15.91 11.92 4.59
C GLU A 76 -14.65 12.32 3.82
N LEU A 77 -13.87 11.34 3.36
CA LEU A 77 -12.62 11.57 2.66
C LEU A 77 -12.89 12.22 1.29
N SER A 78 -12.34 13.40 1.04
CA SER A 78 -12.52 14.09 -0.24
C SER A 78 -11.64 13.47 -1.34
N TRP A 79 -12.03 13.65 -2.61
CA TRP A 79 -11.24 13.24 -3.77
C TRP A 79 -9.84 13.89 -3.80
N GLN A 80 -9.75 15.15 -3.36
CA GLN A 80 -8.49 15.87 -3.24
C GLN A 80 -7.59 15.23 -2.17
N THR A 81 -8.14 14.91 -1.01
CA THR A 81 -7.40 14.24 0.06
C THR A 81 -6.89 12.87 -0.40
N ALA A 82 -7.70 12.09 -1.13
CA ALA A 82 -7.29 10.82 -1.69
C ALA A 82 -6.12 10.98 -2.68
N LEU A 83 -6.17 11.98 -3.55
CA LEU A 83 -5.10 12.28 -4.48
C LEU A 83 -3.79 12.65 -3.76
N PHE A 84 -3.86 13.49 -2.72
CA PHE A 84 -2.69 13.84 -1.92
C PHE A 84 -2.11 12.65 -1.16
N ILE A 85 -2.96 11.74 -0.62
CA ILE A 85 -2.48 10.48 -0.04
C ILE A 85 -1.72 9.65 -1.08
N GLY A 86 -2.20 9.62 -2.33
CA GLY A 86 -1.50 9.00 -3.46
C GLY A 86 -0.14 9.62 -3.76
N LEU A 87 0.01 10.94 -3.63
CA LEU A 87 1.31 11.61 -3.73
C LEU A 87 2.26 11.21 -2.60
N PHE A 88 1.77 11.09 -1.36
CA PHE A 88 2.57 10.52 -0.27
C PHE A 88 2.97 9.07 -0.53
N GLN A 89 2.09 8.28 -1.17
CA GLN A 89 2.45 6.92 -1.59
C GLN A 89 3.59 6.91 -2.61
N ALA A 90 3.69 7.89 -3.50
CA ALA A 90 4.80 7.97 -4.46
C ALA A 90 6.17 8.07 -3.76
N LEU A 91 6.25 8.63 -2.56
CA LEU A 91 7.49 8.65 -1.77
C LEU A 91 7.98 7.24 -1.38
N SER A 92 7.11 6.24 -1.42
CA SER A 92 7.49 4.85 -1.12
C SER A 92 8.35 4.18 -2.20
N ILE A 93 8.61 4.87 -3.31
CA ILE A 93 9.56 4.45 -4.34
C ILE A 93 10.99 4.50 -3.77
N ILE A 94 11.25 5.41 -2.83
CA ILE A 94 12.55 5.52 -2.16
C ILE A 94 12.80 4.24 -1.34
N PRO A 95 13.91 3.52 -1.61
CA PRO A 95 14.24 2.31 -0.87
C PRO A 95 14.32 2.55 0.64
N GLY A 96 13.72 1.67 1.43
CA GLY A 96 13.62 1.84 2.89
C GLY A 96 12.38 2.59 3.37
N THR A 97 11.64 3.26 2.48
CA THR A 97 10.37 3.89 2.84
C THR A 97 9.26 2.86 2.91
N SER A 98 8.64 2.73 4.07
CA SER A 98 7.45 1.91 4.22
C SER A 98 6.28 2.52 3.45
N ARG A 99 5.73 1.80 2.46
CA ARG A 99 4.59 2.28 1.67
C ARG A 99 3.37 2.60 2.54
N SER A 100 2.98 1.67 3.42
CA SER A 100 1.89 1.92 4.37
C SER A 100 2.23 3.04 5.35
N GLY A 101 3.50 3.14 5.76
CA GLY A 101 3.98 4.25 6.58
C GLY A 101 3.79 5.60 5.90
N ALA A 102 4.21 5.75 4.65
CA ALA A 102 4.07 6.99 3.89
C ALA A 102 2.59 7.39 3.70
N THR A 103 1.73 6.44 3.34
CA THR A 103 0.29 6.69 3.14
C THR A 103 -0.43 7.05 4.44
N ILE A 104 -0.17 6.33 5.53
CA ILE A 104 -0.77 6.61 6.85
C ILE A 104 -0.31 7.98 7.36
N LEU A 105 1.00 8.26 7.27
CA LEU A 105 1.57 9.53 7.67
C LEU A 105 0.94 10.69 6.89
N GLY A 106 0.87 10.55 5.56
CA GLY A 106 0.23 11.52 4.68
C GLY A 106 -1.23 11.75 5.02
N ALA A 107 -2.00 10.69 5.25
CA ALA A 107 -3.41 10.79 5.63
C ALA A 107 -3.60 11.51 6.98
N ILE A 108 -2.78 11.21 7.98
CA ILE A 108 -2.83 11.89 9.29
C ILE A 108 -2.47 13.38 9.15
N LEU A 109 -1.47 13.73 8.34
CA LEU A 109 -1.10 15.11 8.06
C LEU A 109 -2.25 15.89 7.40
N LEU A 110 -3.02 15.22 6.55
CA LEU A 110 -4.20 15.77 5.87
C LEU A 110 -5.46 15.83 6.76
N GLY A 111 -5.35 15.44 8.04
CA GLY A 111 -6.42 15.53 9.02
C GLY A 111 -7.27 14.27 9.18
N CYS A 112 -6.88 13.14 8.59
CA CYS A 112 -7.57 11.88 8.81
C CYS A 112 -7.31 11.32 10.22
N ALA A 113 -8.34 10.73 10.83
CA ALA A 113 -8.19 9.94 12.04
C ALA A 113 -7.34 8.68 11.74
N ARG A 114 -6.58 8.19 12.73
CA ARG A 114 -5.71 7.00 12.57
C ARG A 114 -6.42 5.77 12.00
N PRO A 115 -7.62 5.39 12.47
CA PRO A 115 -8.35 4.25 11.88
C PRO A 115 -8.67 4.47 10.40
N VAL A 116 -9.09 5.69 10.02
CA VAL A 116 -9.39 6.05 8.62
C VAL A 116 -8.14 6.01 7.75
N ALA A 117 -7.02 6.54 8.25
CA ALA A 117 -5.73 6.51 7.57
C ALA A 117 -5.25 5.07 7.32
N ALA A 118 -5.36 4.20 8.33
CA ALA A 118 -5.01 2.80 8.22
C ALA A 118 -5.94 2.06 7.24
N GLU A 119 -7.26 2.21 7.40
CA GLU A 119 -8.26 1.59 6.53
C GLU A 119 -8.03 1.97 5.07
N PHE A 120 -7.90 3.27 4.76
CA PHE A 120 -7.67 3.74 3.40
C PHE A 120 -6.33 3.23 2.83
N SER A 121 -5.28 3.19 3.64
CA SER A 121 -3.97 2.64 3.25
C SER A 121 -4.06 1.15 2.87
N PHE A 122 -4.85 0.34 3.59
CA PHE A 122 -5.08 -1.06 3.25
C PHE A 122 -5.84 -1.20 1.92
N PHE A 123 -6.90 -0.43 1.72
CA PHE A 123 -7.64 -0.45 0.44
C PHE A 123 -6.75 -0.02 -0.73
N LEU A 124 -5.90 0.99 -0.53
CA LEU A 124 -4.96 1.48 -1.53
C LEU A 124 -3.85 0.45 -1.84
N ALA A 125 -3.52 -0.40 -0.87
CA ALA A 125 -2.54 -1.46 -1.04
C ALA A 125 -2.97 -2.50 -2.08
N ILE A 126 -4.26 -2.85 -2.14
CA ILE A 126 -4.76 -3.90 -3.01
C ILE A 126 -4.49 -3.61 -4.50
N PRO A 127 -5.01 -2.50 -5.10
CA PRO A 127 -4.78 -2.23 -6.52
C PRO A 127 -3.31 -1.94 -6.82
N THR A 128 -2.58 -1.33 -5.90
CA THR A 128 -1.17 -1.04 -6.09
C THR A 128 -0.33 -2.32 -6.16
N MET A 129 -0.56 -3.28 -5.24
CA MET A 129 0.15 -4.57 -5.25
C MET A 129 -0.20 -5.40 -6.47
N VAL A 130 -1.50 -5.45 -6.83
CA VAL A 130 -1.94 -6.14 -8.06
C VAL A 130 -1.29 -5.49 -9.28
N GLY A 131 -1.29 -4.16 -9.38
CA GLY A 131 -0.68 -3.44 -10.50
C GLY A 131 0.81 -3.74 -10.64
N VAL A 132 1.59 -3.64 -9.55
CA VAL A 132 3.02 -3.96 -9.55
C VAL A 132 3.27 -5.43 -9.91
N SER A 133 2.46 -6.36 -9.39
CA SER A 133 2.59 -7.78 -9.70
C SER A 133 2.35 -8.07 -11.18
N VAL A 134 1.31 -7.46 -11.77
CA VAL A 134 1.01 -7.60 -13.21
C VAL A 134 2.15 -7.03 -14.06
N LEU A 135 2.69 -5.86 -13.71
CA LEU A 135 3.81 -5.25 -14.42
C LEU A 135 5.07 -6.10 -14.35
N LYS A 136 5.46 -6.55 -13.16
CA LYS A 136 6.64 -7.43 -12.97
C LYS A 136 6.49 -8.76 -13.69
N LEU A 137 5.30 -9.34 -13.66
CA LEU A 137 5.01 -10.57 -14.40
C LEU A 137 5.05 -10.34 -15.92
N GLY A 138 4.50 -9.22 -16.39
CA GLY A 138 4.56 -8.81 -17.79
C GLY A 138 5.99 -8.62 -18.29
N SER A 139 6.83 -7.91 -17.53
CA SER A 139 8.27 -7.76 -17.85
C SER A 139 8.97 -9.09 -17.90
N PHE A 140 8.75 -9.97 -16.93
CA PHE A 140 9.34 -11.30 -16.88
C PHE A 140 8.98 -12.13 -18.14
N PHE A 141 7.71 -12.07 -18.56
CA PHE A 141 7.30 -12.76 -19.80
C PHE A 141 7.90 -12.14 -21.05
N ALA A 142 7.97 -10.81 -21.12
CA ALA A 142 8.58 -10.13 -22.26
C ALA A 142 10.07 -10.49 -22.41
N ASP A 143 10.80 -10.52 -21.30
CA ASP A 143 12.23 -10.87 -21.28
C ASP A 143 12.46 -12.32 -21.70
N LYS A 144 11.64 -13.26 -21.22
CA LYS A 144 11.73 -14.66 -21.61
C LYS A 144 11.39 -14.91 -23.10
N LEU A 145 10.36 -14.21 -23.60
CA LEU A 145 9.98 -14.28 -25.02
C LEU A 145 11.09 -13.72 -25.90
N SER A 146 11.70 -12.61 -25.55
CA SER A 146 12.80 -12.00 -26.31
C SER A 146 14.07 -12.87 -26.29
N ALA A 147 14.28 -13.63 -25.20
CA ALA A 147 15.37 -14.58 -25.08
C ALA A 147 15.11 -15.94 -25.76
N GLY A 148 13.93 -16.14 -26.38
CA GLY A 148 13.55 -17.40 -27.01
C GLY A 148 13.42 -18.58 -26.06
N GLN A 149 13.22 -18.32 -24.77
CA GLN A 149 13.09 -19.33 -23.74
C GLN A 149 11.62 -19.71 -23.54
N ALA A 150 11.37 -20.95 -23.05
CA ALA A 150 10.03 -21.37 -22.67
C ALA A 150 9.47 -20.47 -21.57
N LEU A 151 8.19 -20.08 -21.68
CA LEU A 151 7.51 -19.16 -20.77
C LEU A 151 7.55 -19.64 -19.31
N PHE A 152 7.40 -20.94 -19.09
CA PHE A 152 7.58 -21.60 -17.80
C PHE A 152 8.22 -22.98 -17.98
N THR A 153 9.27 -23.22 -17.21
CA THR A 153 9.74 -24.58 -16.97
C THR A 153 8.91 -25.17 -15.83
N GLY A 154 8.64 -26.49 -15.86
CA GLY A 154 7.86 -27.14 -14.80
C GLY A 154 8.42 -26.89 -13.38
N GLU A 155 9.74 -26.78 -13.26
CA GLU A 155 10.42 -26.45 -12.00
C GLU A 155 10.13 -25.01 -11.54
N GLU A 156 10.16 -24.03 -12.43
CA GLU A 156 9.87 -22.63 -12.11
C GLU A 156 8.42 -22.47 -11.64
N PHE A 157 7.48 -23.17 -12.29
CA PHE A 157 6.08 -23.16 -11.89
C PHE A 157 5.88 -23.81 -10.51
N ALA A 158 6.56 -24.91 -10.24
CA ALA A 158 6.50 -25.58 -8.94
C ALA A 158 7.06 -24.69 -7.82
N ILE A 159 8.19 -24.03 -8.06
CA ILE A 159 8.81 -23.09 -7.11
C ILE A 159 7.85 -21.90 -6.82
N LEU A 160 7.25 -21.34 -7.87
CA LEU A 160 6.29 -20.23 -7.73
C LEU A 160 5.06 -20.67 -6.91
N LEU A 161 4.51 -21.84 -7.22
CA LEU A 161 3.33 -22.37 -6.51
C LEU A 161 3.62 -22.63 -5.03
N VAL A 162 4.74 -23.30 -4.74
CA VAL A 162 5.15 -23.58 -3.37
C VAL A 162 5.40 -22.27 -2.61
N GLY A 163 6.12 -21.32 -3.21
CA GLY A 163 6.37 -20.01 -2.61
C GLY A 163 5.07 -19.26 -2.32
N PHE A 164 4.11 -19.28 -3.24
CA PHE A 164 2.80 -18.65 -3.05
C PHE A 164 2.00 -19.29 -1.90
N VAL A 165 1.92 -20.62 -1.87
CA VAL A 165 1.19 -21.36 -0.82
C VAL A 165 1.81 -21.11 0.55
N VAL A 166 3.15 -21.22 0.65
CA VAL A 166 3.87 -20.99 1.92
C VAL A 166 3.67 -19.55 2.38
N ALA A 167 3.85 -18.57 1.51
CA ALA A 167 3.63 -17.16 1.85
C ALA A 167 2.19 -16.89 2.31
N PHE A 168 1.19 -17.48 1.64
CA PHE A 168 -0.21 -17.34 2.03
C PHE A 168 -0.50 -17.94 3.41
N VAL A 169 -0.05 -19.18 3.67
CA VAL A 169 -0.26 -19.86 4.95
C VAL A 169 0.43 -19.10 6.09
N VAL A 170 1.71 -18.71 5.90
CA VAL A 170 2.46 -17.95 6.91
C VAL A 170 1.79 -16.61 7.19
N SER A 171 1.34 -15.89 6.16
CA SER A 171 0.63 -14.62 6.33
C SER A 171 -0.66 -14.79 7.15
N LEU A 172 -1.46 -15.81 6.86
CA LEU A 172 -2.68 -16.09 7.64
C LEU A 172 -2.38 -16.39 9.10
N LEU A 173 -1.34 -17.19 9.36
CA LEU A 173 -0.93 -17.53 10.74
C LEU A 173 -0.42 -16.29 11.48
N CYS A 174 0.41 -15.47 10.83
CA CYS A 174 0.91 -14.20 11.41
C CYS A 174 -0.22 -13.23 11.74
N ILE A 175 -1.18 -13.04 10.82
CA ILE A 175 -2.33 -12.15 11.05
C ILE A 175 -3.18 -12.66 12.23
N ARG A 176 -3.50 -13.95 12.27
CA ARG A 176 -4.26 -14.53 13.38
C ARG A 176 -3.53 -14.37 14.71
N PHE A 177 -2.25 -14.72 14.74
CA PHE A 177 -1.43 -14.57 15.94
C PHE A 177 -1.37 -13.13 16.43
N LEU A 178 -1.12 -12.17 15.51
CA LEU A 178 -1.06 -10.75 15.85
C LEU A 178 -2.40 -10.23 16.37
N MET A 179 -3.50 -10.59 15.73
CA MET A 179 -4.84 -10.17 16.15
C MET A 179 -5.21 -10.75 17.52
N ASP A 180 -4.88 -12.00 17.78
CA ASP A 180 -5.12 -12.63 19.10
C ASP A 180 -4.23 -12.02 20.18
N PHE A 181 -2.98 -11.71 19.85
CA PHE A 181 -2.05 -11.04 20.76
C PHE A 181 -2.54 -9.65 21.14
N VAL A 182 -2.94 -8.83 20.14
CA VAL A 182 -3.45 -7.46 20.37
C VAL A 182 -4.74 -7.49 21.20
N LYS A 183 -5.66 -8.42 20.91
CA LYS A 183 -6.91 -8.58 21.69
C LYS A 183 -6.68 -8.98 23.15
N LYS A 184 -5.65 -9.80 23.41
CA LYS A 184 -5.32 -10.25 24.78
C LYS A 184 -4.54 -9.21 25.58
N HIS A 185 -3.80 -8.35 24.91
CA HIS A 185 -3.02 -7.26 25.50
C HIS A 185 -3.66 -5.93 25.15
N ASP A 186 -4.93 -5.75 25.54
CA ASP A 186 -5.63 -4.49 25.40
C ASP A 186 -4.82 -3.42 26.14
N LEU A 187 -4.17 -2.56 25.37
CA LEU A 187 -3.33 -1.49 25.88
C LEU A 187 -4.28 -0.40 26.40
N SER A 188 -4.75 -0.59 27.63
CA SER A 188 -5.42 0.44 28.44
C SER A 188 -4.45 1.57 28.78
#